data_9d5d586d8ba11b4369a2a2f814bc11d1
#
_entry.id   9d5d586d8ba11b4369a2a2f814bc11d1
#
_cell.length_a   1.000
_cell.length_b   1.000
_cell.length_c   1.000
_cell.angle_alpha   90.00
_cell.angle_beta   90.00
_cell.angle_gamma   90.00
#
_symmetry.space_group_name_H-M   'P 1'
#
loop_
_entity.id
_entity.type
_entity.pdbx_description
1 polymer ?
#
loop_
_entity_poly.entity_id
_entity_poly.type
_entity_poly.pdbx_seq_one_letter_code
_entity_poly.pdbx_strand_id
1 'polypeptide(L)'
;MPNWVGADGAAMTGSNRSKRCDSLRCFAPVALAAGLALTLLGCTTTQPTEPTGALGTAAAAGGGADGRRSADAWGERYRANPGDPDAAIHYARALRKNGQRPQAVAVLEQAAIQNPKHRGVLDAFGRALADDGHYTQAVDVLDRAQAPGQPDWRILSVQGAALDQMGRHEEAQRYYGTALRLAPDEPSVLSNLGLSYALSKDLVRAETTLRRAAGQPAVDPRVRKNLALVVGLQGRWSEADGIAASGLPPDEGTPHVAHLRQMLALQNGWKQSEVAVKPLVRAEGS
;
A
#
# COMPACT_ATOMS: atom_id res chain seq x y z
N MET A 1 29.95 28.29 -38.86
CA MET A 1 31.42 28.29 -38.74
C MET A 1 31.78 29.08 -37.49
N PRO A 2 32.66 28.63 -36.60
CA PRO A 2 33.85 27.87 -36.88
C PRO A 2 33.93 26.47 -36.22
N ASN A 3 34.76 25.66 -36.84
CA ASN A 3 35.37 24.40 -36.48
C ASN A 3 36.16 24.46 -35.17
N TRP A 4 36.16 23.33 -34.43
CA TRP A 4 37.35 22.88 -33.69
C TRP A 4 37.60 21.40 -33.96
N VAL A 5 38.78 21.14 -34.52
CA VAL A 5 39.34 19.83 -34.88
C VAL A 5 40.47 19.52 -33.93
N GLY A 6 40.52 18.22 -33.49
CA GLY A 6 41.75 17.49 -33.13
C GLY A 6 42.28 17.74 -31.72
N ALA A 7 42.83 16.78 -31.02
CA ALA A 7 43.75 15.71 -31.38
C ALA A 7 43.94 14.75 -30.21
N ASP A 8 44.19 13.46 -30.52
CA ASP A 8 45.20 12.54 -29.97
C ASP A 8 45.21 12.26 -28.46
N GLY A 9 44.97 11.07 -27.91
CA GLY A 9 45.70 9.85 -28.21
C GLY A 9 46.53 9.49 -26.97
N ALA A 10 46.19 8.44 -26.23
CA ALA A 10 47.14 7.59 -25.50
C ALA A 10 46.50 6.29 -25.06
N ALA A 11 46.89 5.22 -25.69
CA ALA A 11 46.74 3.87 -25.25
C ALA A 11 47.66 3.59 -24.04
N MET A 12 47.16 2.95 -23.00
CA MET A 12 48.02 2.19 -22.08
C MET A 12 47.42 0.84 -21.79
N THR A 13 48.04 -0.15 -22.40
CA THR A 13 48.03 -1.57 -22.10
C THR A 13 48.62 -1.81 -20.72
N GLY A 14 47.91 -2.56 -19.90
CA GLY A 14 48.38 -3.02 -18.58
C GLY A 14 47.84 -4.43 -18.29
N SER A 15 48.55 -5.41 -18.86
CA SER A 15 48.47 -6.83 -18.48
C SER A 15 48.89 -7.03 -17.03
N ASN A 16 48.12 -7.76 -16.23
CA ASN A 16 48.71 -8.54 -15.16
C ASN A 16 47.86 -9.78 -14.77
N ARG A 17 48.34 -10.89 -15.28
CA ARG A 17 48.65 -12.20 -14.68
C ARG A 17 47.79 -12.71 -13.55
N SER A 18 47.18 -13.80 -13.94
CA SER A 18 46.84 -14.99 -13.16
C SER A 18 47.71 -15.30 -11.92
N LYS A 19 47.03 -15.64 -10.82
CA LYS A 19 47.59 -16.60 -9.85
C LYS A 19 46.52 -17.66 -9.55
N ARG A 20 46.72 -18.83 -10.14
CA ARG A 20 46.18 -20.11 -9.65
C ARG A 20 46.94 -20.45 -8.35
N CYS A 21 46.24 -20.96 -7.39
CA CYS A 21 46.78 -21.82 -6.36
C CYS A 21 45.86 -23.02 -6.22
N ASP A 22 46.32 -24.11 -6.83
CA ASP A 22 45.92 -25.47 -6.49
C ASP A 22 46.51 -25.82 -5.11
N SER A 23 45.75 -26.46 -4.27
CA SER A 23 46.25 -27.47 -3.36
C SER A 23 45.13 -28.40 -2.88
N LEU A 24 45.14 -29.59 -3.48
CA LEU A 24 44.51 -30.80 -2.98
C LEU A 24 45.08 -31.20 -1.59
N ARG A 25 44.24 -31.83 -0.77
CA ARG A 25 44.47 -32.99 0.09
C ARG A 25 43.21 -33.23 0.89
N CYS A 26 42.35 -34.19 0.53
CA CYS A 26 42.37 -35.60 0.93
C CYS A 26 42.51 -35.82 2.44
N PHE A 27 41.40 -36.24 3.07
CA PHE A 27 41.37 -37.35 4.04
C PHE A 27 39.90 -37.72 4.37
N ALA A 28 39.53 -38.94 4.02
CA ALA A 28 38.42 -39.73 4.57
C ALA A 28 39.10 -40.96 5.23
N PRO A 29 38.42 -41.92 5.85
CA PRO A 29 37.19 -41.92 6.69
C PRO A 29 37.43 -42.62 8.04
N VAL A 30 36.50 -42.57 9.00
CA VAL A 30 36.36 -43.67 10.00
C VAL A 30 34.89 -43.80 10.37
N ALA A 31 34.34 -44.94 10.07
CA ALA A 31 33.07 -45.45 10.56
C ALA A 31 33.22 -46.00 11.98
N LEU A 32 32.26 -45.78 12.84
CA LEU A 32 32.01 -46.67 13.99
C LEU A 32 30.52 -46.61 14.35
N ALA A 33 29.87 -47.74 14.18
CA ALA A 33 28.53 -48.04 14.61
C ALA A 33 28.51 -48.33 16.11
N ALA A 34 27.52 -47.85 16.84
CA ALA A 34 27.05 -48.47 18.09
C ALA A 34 25.60 -48.08 18.32
N GLY A 35 24.71 -49.06 18.23
CA GLY A 35 23.30 -48.90 18.52
C GLY A 35 23.03 -48.80 20.04
N LEU A 36 21.98 -48.08 20.37
CA LEU A 36 21.26 -48.26 21.61
C LEU A 36 19.78 -47.95 21.36
N ALA A 37 18.97 -49.03 21.34
CA ALA A 37 17.53 -48.93 21.36
C ALA A 37 17.09 -48.58 22.80
N LEU A 38 16.47 -47.44 22.98
CA LEU A 38 15.68 -47.12 24.18
C LEU A 38 14.24 -46.83 23.76
N THR A 39 13.42 -47.86 24.04
CA THR A 39 11.97 -47.74 24.04
C THR A 39 11.54 -46.88 25.22
N LEU A 40 11.04 -45.67 24.94
CA LEU A 40 10.29 -44.89 25.93
C LEU A 40 8.81 -44.87 25.50
N LEU A 41 8.00 -45.61 26.26
CA LEU A 41 6.56 -45.39 26.30
C LEU A 41 6.33 -43.99 26.85
N GLY A 42 5.96 -43.09 25.99
CA GLY A 42 5.56 -41.72 26.34
C GLY A 42 4.06 -41.58 26.25
N CYS A 43 3.45 -41.25 27.36
CA CYS A 43 2.03 -40.98 27.52
C CYS A 43 1.49 -40.00 26.50
N THR A 44 0.46 -40.41 25.76
CA THR A 44 -0.40 -39.50 24.99
C THR A 44 -1.27 -38.72 25.96
N THR A 45 -0.85 -37.53 26.35
CA THR A 45 -1.75 -36.51 26.92
C THR A 45 -2.55 -35.91 25.80
N THR A 46 -3.74 -36.42 25.56
CA THR A 46 -4.80 -35.74 24.82
C THR A 46 -5.21 -34.51 25.60
N GLN A 47 -4.65 -33.35 25.27
CA GLN A 47 -5.27 -32.09 25.67
C GLN A 47 -6.51 -31.89 24.80
N PRO A 48 -7.68 -31.60 25.38
CA PRO A 48 -8.82 -31.15 24.61
C PRO A 48 -8.50 -29.75 24.10
N THR A 49 -8.26 -29.62 22.78
CA THR A 49 -8.27 -28.34 22.09
C THR A 49 -9.70 -27.82 22.09
N GLU A 50 -9.98 -26.89 22.99
CA GLU A 50 -11.19 -26.09 22.89
C GLU A 50 -11.18 -25.34 21.56
N PRO A 51 -12.25 -25.36 20.77
CA PRO A 51 -12.34 -24.57 19.54
C PRO A 51 -12.65 -23.12 19.90
N THR A 52 -11.62 -22.36 20.25
CA THR A 52 -11.75 -20.91 20.38
C THR A 52 -11.80 -20.28 19.00
N GLY A 53 -12.99 -19.86 18.58
CA GLY A 53 -13.13 -18.72 17.67
C GLY A 53 -13.13 -18.98 16.16
N ALA A 54 -13.91 -19.93 15.66
CA ALA A 54 -14.09 -20.14 14.22
C ALA A 54 -15.31 -19.39 13.64
N LEU A 55 -15.66 -18.20 14.13
CA LEU A 55 -16.79 -17.42 13.60
C LEU A 55 -16.39 -16.21 12.73
N GLY A 56 -15.05 -15.95 12.56
CA GLY A 56 -14.59 -14.83 11.71
C GLY A 56 -14.01 -15.23 10.36
N THR A 57 -13.74 -16.52 10.11
CA THR A 57 -12.94 -16.96 8.94
C THR A 57 -13.75 -17.39 7.72
N ALA A 58 -15.06 -17.70 7.87
CA ALA A 58 -15.84 -18.23 6.73
C ALA A 58 -16.13 -17.18 5.65
N ALA A 59 -16.43 -15.94 6.02
CA ALA A 59 -16.70 -14.87 5.04
C ALA A 59 -15.40 -14.38 4.36
N ALA A 60 -14.29 -14.31 5.10
CA ALA A 60 -12.98 -13.98 4.53
C ALA A 60 -12.42 -15.11 3.65
N ALA A 61 -12.71 -16.38 3.97
CA ALA A 61 -12.30 -17.54 3.20
C ALA A 61 -13.03 -17.65 1.84
N GLY A 62 -14.30 -17.29 1.77
CA GLY A 62 -15.08 -17.29 0.52
C GLY A 62 -14.54 -16.28 -0.49
N GLY A 63 -14.32 -15.03 -0.07
CA GLY A 63 -13.74 -13.99 -0.92
C GLY A 63 -12.31 -14.33 -1.38
N GLY A 64 -11.50 -14.94 -0.53
CA GLY A 64 -10.14 -15.37 -0.88
C GLY A 64 -10.09 -16.52 -1.88
N ALA A 65 -11.06 -17.45 -1.86
CA ALA A 65 -11.12 -18.55 -2.82
C ALA A 65 -11.51 -18.07 -4.23
N ASP A 66 -12.48 -17.18 -4.34
CA ASP A 66 -12.90 -16.59 -5.61
C ASP A 66 -11.81 -15.71 -6.21
N GLY A 67 -11.14 -14.93 -5.37
CA GLY A 67 -9.99 -14.13 -5.77
C GLY A 67 -8.85 -14.97 -6.34
N ARG A 68 -8.50 -16.08 -5.70
CA ARG A 68 -7.48 -17.02 -6.19
C ARG A 68 -7.87 -17.64 -7.51
N ARG A 69 -9.09 -18.19 -7.63
CA ARG A 69 -9.60 -18.75 -8.89
C ARG A 69 -9.55 -17.74 -10.04
N SER A 70 -9.90 -16.49 -9.76
CA SER A 70 -9.81 -15.41 -10.75
C SER A 70 -8.37 -15.14 -11.16
N ALA A 71 -7.41 -15.13 -10.21
CA ALA A 71 -6.00 -14.93 -10.51
C ALA A 71 -5.44 -16.10 -11.33
N ASP A 72 -5.80 -17.35 -11.00
CA ASP A 72 -5.38 -18.54 -11.74
C ASP A 72 -5.87 -18.50 -13.19
N ALA A 73 -7.15 -18.24 -13.40
CA ALA A 73 -7.75 -18.18 -14.74
C ALA A 73 -7.16 -17.08 -15.62
N TRP A 74 -6.93 -15.88 -15.07
CA TRP A 74 -6.28 -14.81 -15.81
C TRP A 74 -4.79 -15.03 -15.98
N GLY A 75 -4.14 -15.67 -15.00
CA GLY A 75 -2.75 -16.08 -15.09
C GLY A 75 -2.47 -17.07 -16.21
N GLU A 76 -3.37 -18.03 -16.45
CA GLU A 76 -3.29 -18.93 -17.61
C GLU A 76 -3.40 -18.20 -18.95
N ARG A 77 -4.35 -17.27 -19.07
CA ARG A 77 -4.50 -16.45 -20.28
C ARG A 77 -3.28 -15.59 -20.55
N TYR A 78 -2.75 -14.94 -19.50
CA TYR A 78 -1.52 -14.14 -19.60
C TYR A 78 -0.32 -15.00 -20.02
N ARG A 79 -0.16 -16.20 -19.46
CA ARG A 79 0.93 -17.13 -19.85
C ARG A 79 0.80 -17.62 -21.29
N ALA A 80 -0.42 -17.81 -21.78
CA ALA A 80 -0.68 -18.20 -23.16
C ALA A 80 -0.35 -17.07 -24.16
N ASN A 81 -0.54 -15.81 -23.78
CA ASN A 81 -0.21 -14.63 -24.59
C ASN A 81 0.25 -13.46 -23.71
N PRO A 82 1.54 -13.41 -23.34
CA PRO A 82 2.09 -12.34 -22.49
C PRO A 82 2.06 -10.94 -23.14
N GLY A 83 1.88 -10.87 -24.47
CA GLY A 83 1.74 -9.62 -25.22
C GLY A 83 0.34 -9.00 -25.16
N ASP A 84 -0.67 -9.75 -24.70
CA ASP A 84 -2.04 -9.26 -24.59
C ASP A 84 -2.19 -8.27 -23.42
N PRO A 85 -2.44 -6.98 -23.70
CA PRO A 85 -2.59 -5.96 -22.67
C PRO A 85 -3.79 -6.23 -21.76
N ASP A 86 -4.90 -6.77 -22.28
CA ASP A 86 -6.12 -7.01 -21.49
C ASP A 86 -5.90 -8.18 -20.52
N ALA A 87 -5.27 -9.26 -20.95
CA ALA A 87 -4.90 -10.37 -20.08
C ALA A 87 -3.98 -9.92 -18.95
N ALA A 88 -2.97 -9.10 -19.24
CA ALA A 88 -2.06 -8.55 -18.25
C ALA A 88 -2.80 -7.65 -17.23
N ILE A 89 -3.67 -6.74 -17.68
CA ILE A 89 -4.45 -5.84 -16.83
C ILE A 89 -5.36 -6.64 -15.89
N HIS A 90 -6.08 -7.61 -16.42
CA HIS A 90 -7.02 -8.43 -15.63
C HIS A 90 -6.28 -9.32 -14.63
N TYR A 91 -5.18 -9.94 -15.03
CA TYR A 91 -4.36 -10.75 -14.14
C TYR A 91 -3.79 -9.92 -13.00
N ALA A 92 -3.16 -8.79 -13.30
CA ALA A 92 -2.64 -7.88 -12.29
C ALA A 92 -3.72 -7.36 -11.33
N ARG A 93 -4.92 -7.08 -11.83
CA ARG A 93 -6.07 -6.70 -10.97
C ARG A 93 -6.45 -7.82 -10.01
N ALA A 94 -6.45 -9.07 -10.46
CA ALA A 94 -6.73 -10.23 -9.61
C ALA A 94 -5.62 -10.43 -8.56
N LEU A 95 -4.35 -10.28 -8.95
CA LEU A 95 -3.20 -10.34 -8.04
C LEU A 95 -3.29 -9.25 -6.94
N ARG A 96 -3.62 -8.01 -7.31
CA ARG A 96 -3.79 -6.90 -6.35
C ARG A 96 -4.90 -7.20 -5.34
N LYS A 97 -6.04 -7.73 -5.79
CA LYS A 97 -7.15 -8.13 -4.91
C LYS A 97 -6.76 -9.23 -3.93
N ASN A 98 -5.83 -10.11 -4.32
CA ASN A 98 -5.28 -11.17 -3.47
C ASN A 98 -4.11 -10.70 -2.59
N GLY A 99 -3.75 -9.41 -2.61
CA GLY A 99 -2.63 -8.87 -1.86
C GLY A 99 -1.25 -9.14 -2.46
N GLN A 100 -1.18 -9.77 -3.64
CA GLN A 100 0.04 -10.11 -4.37
C GLN A 100 0.55 -8.88 -5.17
N ARG A 101 0.84 -7.77 -4.46
CA ARG A 101 1.18 -6.47 -5.06
C ARG A 101 2.46 -6.49 -5.88
N PRO A 102 3.60 -7.04 -5.39
CA PRO A 102 4.84 -7.08 -6.17
C PRO A 102 4.70 -7.89 -7.47
N GLN A 103 3.93 -8.97 -7.45
CA GLN A 103 3.66 -9.76 -8.66
C GLN A 103 2.82 -8.99 -9.67
N ALA A 104 1.83 -8.21 -9.22
CA ALA A 104 1.03 -7.35 -10.09
C ALA A 104 1.90 -6.28 -10.76
N VAL A 105 2.84 -5.68 -10.01
CA VAL A 105 3.82 -4.72 -10.55
C VAL A 105 4.67 -5.40 -11.64
N ALA A 106 5.25 -6.57 -11.40
CA ALA A 106 6.09 -7.27 -12.36
C ALA A 106 5.34 -7.63 -13.66
N VAL A 107 4.09 -8.10 -13.56
CA VAL A 107 3.24 -8.41 -14.72
C VAL A 107 2.98 -7.14 -15.56
N LEU A 108 2.65 -6.02 -14.91
CA LEU A 108 2.33 -4.77 -15.61
C LEU A 108 3.56 -4.05 -16.13
N GLU A 109 4.71 -4.18 -15.48
CA GLU A 109 5.99 -3.71 -15.99
C GLU A 109 6.33 -4.38 -17.32
N GLN A 110 6.24 -5.72 -17.37
CA GLN A 110 6.46 -6.48 -18.59
C GLN A 110 5.45 -6.09 -19.68
N ALA A 111 4.18 -5.91 -19.33
CA ALA A 111 3.15 -5.48 -20.28
C ALA A 111 3.42 -4.04 -20.78
N ALA A 112 3.91 -3.13 -19.94
CA ALA A 112 4.25 -1.76 -20.32
C ALA A 112 5.47 -1.68 -21.24
N ILE A 113 6.44 -2.59 -21.10
CA ILE A 113 7.57 -2.72 -22.01
C ILE A 113 7.08 -3.13 -23.42
N GLN A 114 6.17 -4.09 -23.49
CA GLN A 114 5.63 -4.56 -24.76
C GLN A 114 4.62 -3.60 -25.38
N ASN A 115 3.90 -2.83 -24.55
CA ASN A 115 2.84 -1.92 -24.94
C ASN A 115 3.07 -0.49 -24.39
N PRO A 116 4.16 0.20 -24.76
CA PRO A 116 4.63 1.43 -24.07
C PRO A 116 3.70 2.64 -24.20
N LYS A 117 2.75 2.60 -25.13
CA LYS A 117 1.75 3.65 -25.36
C LYS A 117 0.32 3.22 -25.01
N HIS A 118 0.14 1.99 -24.50
CA HIS A 118 -1.19 1.51 -24.18
C HIS A 118 -1.66 2.10 -22.84
N ARG A 119 -2.54 3.08 -22.89
CA ARG A 119 -2.99 3.88 -21.74
C ARG A 119 -3.56 3.02 -20.60
N GLY A 120 -4.36 1.99 -20.94
CA GLY A 120 -4.92 1.08 -19.94
C GLY A 120 -3.86 0.29 -19.18
N VAL A 121 -2.77 -0.12 -19.85
CA VAL A 121 -1.62 -0.79 -19.21
C VAL A 121 -0.90 0.19 -18.29
N LEU A 122 -0.63 1.41 -18.76
CA LEU A 122 0.05 2.44 -17.96
C LEU A 122 -0.79 2.86 -16.73
N ASP A 123 -2.11 3.04 -16.87
CA ASP A 123 -3.00 3.30 -15.73
C ASP A 123 -2.97 2.14 -14.72
N ALA A 124 -3.12 0.90 -15.20
CA ALA A 124 -3.05 -0.26 -14.32
C ALA A 124 -1.69 -0.39 -13.62
N PHE A 125 -0.60 -0.12 -14.35
CA PHE A 125 0.77 -0.17 -13.83
C PHE A 125 1.01 0.90 -12.75
N GLY A 126 0.62 2.15 -13.02
CA GLY A 126 0.73 3.22 -12.04
C GLY A 126 -0.07 2.95 -10.76
N ARG A 127 -1.27 2.37 -10.88
CA ARG A 127 -2.06 1.93 -9.72
C ARG A 127 -1.40 0.80 -8.95
N ALA A 128 -0.79 -0.18 -9.64
CA ALA A 128 -0.08 -1.27 -8.98
C ALA A 128 1.15 -0.77 -8.23
N LEU A 129 1.91 0.15 -8.83
CA LEU A 129 3.04 0.82 -8.19
C LEU A 129 2.62 1.60 -6.94
N ALA A 130 1.51 2.34 -7.00
CA ALA A 130 0.98 3.07 -5.84
C ALA A 130 0.56 2.12 -4.71
N ASP A 131 -0.11 0.99 -5.03
CA ASP A 131 -0.49 -0.02 -4.03
C ASP A 131 0.72 -0.72 -3.41
N ASP A 132 1.83 -0.82 -4.14
CA ASP A 132 3.08 -1.46 -3.68
C ASP A 132 4.05 -0.47 -3.00
N GLY A 133 3.66 0.82 -2.89
CA GLY A 133 4.43 1.86 -2.21
C GLY A 133 5.47 2.58 -3.08
N HIS A 134 5.52 2.31 -4.38
CA HIS A 134 6.43 2.96 -5.35
C HIS A 134 5.83 4.28 -5.86
N TYR A 135 5.55 5.22 -4.96
CA TYR A 135 4.73 6.40 -5.24
C TYR A 135 5.29 7.34 -6.31
N THR A 136 6.60 7.59 -6.30
CA THR A 136 7.24 8.45 -7.32
C THR A 136 7.09 7.86 -8.71
N GLN A 137 7.39 6.56 -8.87
CA GLN A 137 7.23 5.87 -10.15
C GLN A 137 5.74 5.80 -10.56
N ALA A 138 4.83 5.64 -9.60
CA ALA A 138 3.40 5.65 -9.86
C ALA A 138 2.96 6.96 -10.51
N VAL A 139 3.37 8.10 -9.97
CA VAL A 139 3.04 9.43 -10.53
C VAL A 139 3.58 9.56 -11.96
N ASP A 140 4.84 9.20 -12.20
CA ASP A 140 5.49 9.29 -13.51
C ASP A 140 4.79 8.42 -14.58
N VAL A 141 4.43 7.18 -14.20
CA VAL A 141 3.72 6.27 -15.11
C VAL A 141 2.29 6.73 -15.39
N LEU A 142 1.60 7.26 -14.36
CA LEU A 142 0.25 7.80 -14.49
C LEU A 142 0.22 9.07 -15.35
N ASP A 143 1.25 9.90 -15.33
CA ASP A 143 1.37 11.06 -16.24
C ASP A 143 1.40 10.60 -17.69
N ARG A 144 2.13 9.52 -18.00
CA ARG A 144 2.16 8.93 -19.34
C ARG A 144 0.83 8.26 -19.73
N ALA A 145 0.02 7.84 -18.77
CA ALA A 145 -1.29 7.27 -19.02
C ALA A 145 -2.34 8.32 -19.40
N GLN A 146 -2.13 9.60 -19.04
CA GLN A 146 -3.04 10.69 -19.39
C GLN A 146 -3.07 10.95 -20.90
N ALA A 147 -4.26 11.25 -21.47
CA ALA A 147 -4.34 11.73 -22.83
C ALA A 147 -4.04 13.24 -22.87
N PRO A 148 -3.26 13.69 -23.85
CA PRO A 148 -3.11 15.12 -24.08
C PRO A 148 -4.47 15.80 -24.27
N GLY A 149 -4.77 16.81 -23.44
CA GLY A 149 -6.01 17.57 -23.52
C GLY A 149 -7.29 16.87 -23.01
N GLN A 150 -7.19 15.62 -22.55
CA GLN A 150 -8.31 14.86 -22.00
C GLN A 150 -7.91 14.16 -20.68
N PRO A 151 -7.72 14.89 -19.60
CA PRO A 151 -7.34 14.31 -18.32
C PRO A 151 -8.47 13.42 -17.77
N ASP A 152 -8.09 12.27 -17.18
CA ASP A 152 -9.01 11.37 -16.49
C ASP A 152 -8.96 11.66 -14.98
N TRP A 153 -10.11 11.99 -14.38
CA TRP A 153 -10.21 12.26 -12.96
C TRP A 153 -9.78 11.10 -12.09
N ARG A 154 -9.95 9.85 -12.57
CA ARG A 154 -9.55 8.62 -11.87
C ARG A 154 -8.04 8.53 -11.74
N ILE A 155 -7.32 8.86 -12.79
CA ILE A 155 -5.85 8.90 -12.80
C ILE A 155 -5.36 10.00 -11.87
N LEU A 156 -5.93 11.21 -12.00
CA LEU A 156 -5.60 12.34 -11.13
C LEU A 156 -5.83 12.04 -9.64
N SER A 157 -6.91 11.31 -9.32
CA SER A 157 -7.17 10.89 -7.95
C SER A 157 -6.11 9.93 -7.39
N VAL A 158 -5.61 9.00 -8.20
CA VAL A 158 -4.53 8.08 -7.79
C VAL A 158 -3.20 8.81 -7.64
N GLN A 159 -2.91 9.75 -8.55
CA GLN A 159 -1.71 10.61 -8.44
C GLN A 159 -1.76 11.45 -7.15
N GLY A 160 -2.90 12.05 -6.83
CA GLY A 160 -3.11 12.74 -5.56
C GLY A 160 -2.87 11.83 -4.35
N ALA A 161 -3.38 10.60 -4.38
CA ALA A 161 -3.17 9.64 -3.30
C ALA A 161 -1.69 9.24 -3.14
N ALA A 162 -0.97 9.06 -4.24
CA ALA A 162 0.47 8.79 -4.21
C ALA A 162 1.27 9.98 -3.64
N LEU A 163 0.90 11.21 -4.00
CA LEU A 163 1.50 12.44 -3.47
C LEU A 163 1.25 12.59 -1.96
N ASP A 164 0.05 12.27 -1.49
CA ASP A 164 -0.26 12.26 -0.05
C ASP A 164 0.62 11.27 0.73
N GLN A 165 0.85 10.08 0.18
CA GLN A 165 1.76 9.09 0.79
C GLN A 165 3.22 9.56 0.84
N MET A 166 3.61 10.48 -0.06
CA MET A 166 4.93 11.14 -0.03
C MET A 166 4.97 12.37 0.87
N GLY A 167 3.88 12.71 1.58
CA GLY A 167 3.76 13.91 2.41
C GLY A 167 3.58 15.21 1.62
N ARG A 168 3.38 15.13 0.29
CA ARG A 168 3.20 16.30 -0.62
C ARG A 168 1.73 16.71 -0.68
N HIS A 169 1.13 16.99 0.47
CA HIS A 169 -0.31 17.19 0.63
C HIS A 169 -0.87 18.34 -0.21
N GLU A 170 -0.17 19.47 -0.29
CA GLU A 170 -0.63 20.61 -1.09
C GLU A 170 -0.69 20.29 -2.60
N GLU A 171 0.24 19.47 -3.07
CA GLU A 171 0.21 19.01 -4.46
C GLU A 171 -0.92 18.01 -4.68
N ALA A 172 -1.11 17.06 -3.76
CA ALA A 172 -2.22 16.12 -3.80
C ALA A 172 -3.57 16.85 -3.88
N GLN A 173 -3.77 17.88 -3.07
CA GLN A 173 -4.98 18.74 -3.08
C GLN A 173 -5.21 19.41 -4.42
N ARG A 174 -4.15 19.85 -5.14
CA ARG A 174 -4.28 20.38 -6.50
C ARG A 174 -4.77 19.32 -7.50
N TYR A 175 -4.24 18.10 -7.42
CA TYR A 175 -4.67 16.97 -8.25
C TYR A 175 -6.14 16.61 -7.99
N TYR A 176 -6.55 16.48 -6.73
CA TYR A 176 -7.96 16.23 -6.37
C TYR A 176 -8.87 17.39 -6.81
N GLY A 177 -8.44 18.63 -6.64
CA GLY A 177 -9.17 19.79 -7.11
C GLY A 177 -9.38 19.78 -8.62
N THR A 178 -8.38 19.33 -9.38
CA THR A 178 -8.51 19.13 -10.83
C THR A 178 -9.46 17.98 -11.15
N ALA A 179 -9.36 16.85 -10.44
CA ALA A 179 -10.26 15.72 -10.58
C ALA A 179 -11.73 16.11 -10.33
N LEU A 180 -12.00 16.93 -9.30
CA LEU A 180 -13.35 17.42 -8.98
C LEU A 180 -13.89 18.45 -9.99
N ARG A 181 -13.04 19.12 -10.76
CA ARG A 181 -13.53 19.93 -11.91
C ARG A 181 -14.06 19.05 -13.04
N LEU A 182 -13.52 17.85 -13.20
CA LEU A 182 -13.96 16.87 -14.22
C LEU A 182 -15.11 16.01 -13.75
N ALA A 183 -15.15 15.66 -12.48
CA ALA A 183 -16.19 14.87 -11.84
C ALA A 183 -16.61 15.54 -10.53
N PRO A 184 -17.45 16.59 -10.60
CA PRO A 184 -17.99 17.25 -9.43
C PRO A 184 -18.76 16.25 -8.56
N ASP A 185 -18.60 16.34 -7.24
CA ASP A 185 -19.29 15.47 -6.28
C ASP A 185 -18.93 13.98 -6.33
N GLU A 186 -17.85 13.58 -7.01
CA GLU A 186 -17.38 12.20 -6.97
C GLU A 186 -16.97 11.83 -5.53
N PRO A 187 -17.67 10.90 -4.84
CA PRO A 187 -17.48 10.66 -3.42
C PRO A 187 -16.09 10.16 -3.06
N SER A 188 -15.48 9.38 -3.96
CA SER A 188 -14.14 8.83 -3.75
C SER A 188 -13.07 9.92 -3.77
N VAL A 189 -13.17 10.88 -4.69
CA VAL A 189 -12.24 12.01 -4.80
C VAL A 189 -12.44 12.99 -3.63
N LEU A 190 -13.69 13.29 -3.27
CA LEU A 190 -13.99 14.11 -2.10
C LEU A 190 -13.47 13.47 -0.81
N SER A 191 -13.59 12.14 -0.68
CA SER A 191 -13.07 11.44 0.48
C SER A 191 -11.54 11.52 0.57
N ASN A 192 -10.84 11.33 -0.55
CA ASN A 192 -9.39 11.46 -0.60
C ASN A 192 -8.94 12.89 -0.29
N LEU A 193 -9.60 13.90 -0.88
CA LEU A 193 -9.30 15.30 -0.61
C LEU A 193 -9.54 15.66 0.87
N GLY A 194 -10.63 15.15 1.46
CA GLY A 194 -10.92 15.36 2.88
C GLY A 194 -9.84 14.76 3.78
N LEU A 195 -9.36 13.56 3.48
CA LEU A 195 -8.24 12.94 4.19
C LEU A 195 -6.94 13.72 3.99
N SER A 196 -6.67 14.22 2.79
CA SER A 196 -5.50 15.05 2.49
C SER A 196 -5.50 16.34 3.33
N TYR A 197 -6.66 17.00 3.49
CA TYR A 197 -6.80 18.12 4.43
C TYR A 197 -6.53 17.70 5.87
N ALA A 198 -7.01 16.53 6.31
CA ALA A 198 -6.73 16.05 7.65
C ALA A 198 -5.24 15.76 7.88
N LEU A 199 -4.53 15.19 6.89
CA LEU A 199 -3.08 14.98 6.94
C LEU A 199 -2.30 16.29 7.02
N SER A 200 -2.78 17.35 6.35
CA SER A 200 -2.22 18.71 6.46
C SER A 200 -2.73 19.47 7.69
N LYS A 201 -3.45 18.82 8.62
CA LYS A 201 -3.98 19.34 9.88
C LYS A 201 -5.12 20.38 9.72
N ASP A 202 -5.68 20.53 8.54
CA ASP A 202 -6.85 21.36 8.29
C ASP A 202 -8.14 20.55 8.51
N LEU A 203 -8.46 20.33 9.78
CA LEU A 203 -9.60 19.49 10.17
C LEU A 203 -10.95 20.12 9.78
N VAL A 204 -11.01 21.46 9.63
CA VAL A 204 -12.24 22.16 9.25
C VAL A 204 -12.58 21.89 7.78
N ARG A 205 -11.60 22.07 6.87
CA ARG A 205 -11.79 21.73 5.46
C ARG A 205 -11.99 20.24 5.26
N ALA A 206 -11.27 19.40 6.02
CA ALA A 206 -11.43 17.95 6.01
C ALA A 206 -12.87 17.54 6.29
N GLU A 207 -13.45 18.03 7.38
CA GLU A 207 -14.84 17.74 7.78
C GLU A 207 -15.83 18.21 6.72
N THR A 208 -15.72 19.45 6.28
CA THR A 208 -16.64 20.01 5.27
C THR A 208 -16.65 19.18 3.99
N THR A 209 -15.46 18.79 3.53
CA THR A 209 -15.29 17.99 2.31
C THR A 209 -15.86 16.58 2.49
N LEU A 210 -15.59 15.94 3.64
CA LEU A 210 -16.09 14.60 3.93
C LEU A 210 -17.61 14.58 4.15
N ARG A 211 -18.20 15.64 4.72
CA ARG A 211 -19.68 15.77 4.81
C ARG A 211 -20.30 15.85 3.42
N ARG A 212 -19.69 16.61 2.51
CA ARG A 212 -20.14 16.66 1.10
C ARG A 212 -20.05 15.28 0.44
N ALA A 213 -18.96 14.52 0.68
CA ALA A 213 -18.82 13.14 0.20
C ALA A 213 -19.89 12.21 0.78
N ALA A 214 -20.12 12.29 2.11
CA ALA A 214 -21.08 11.45 2.81
C ALA A 214 -22.55 11.73 2.44
N GLY A 215 -22.84 12.92 1.94
CA GLY A 215 -24.16 13.31 1.45
C GLY A 215 -24.52 12.78 0.06
N GLN A 216 -23.59 12.16 -0.65
CA GLN A 216 -23.84 11.61 -1.98
C GLN A 216 -24.65 10.31 -1.92
N PRO A 217 -25.51 10.02 -2.95
CA PRO A 217 -26.24 8.77 -3.02
C PRO A 217 -25.26 7.55 -3.09
N ALA A 218 -25.64 6.44 -2.46
CA ALA A 218 -24.90 5.17 -2.51
C ALA A 218 -23.40 5.29 -2.13
N VAL A 219 -23.08 6.16 -1.19
CA VAL A 219 -21.71 6.38 -0.73
C VAL A 219 -21.13 5.15 -0.04
N ASP A 220 -19.86 4.84 -0.32
CA ASP A 220 -19.10 3.78 0.36
C ASP A 220 -19.06 4.04 1.88
N PRO A 221 -19.36 3.04 2.72
CA PRO A 221 -19.27 3.16 4.20
C PRO A 221 -17.94 3.70 4.71
N ARG A 222 -16.86 3.50 3.95
CA ARG A 222 -15.53 4.06 4.28
C ARG A 222 -15.53 5.59 4.37
N VAL A 223 -16.34 6.27 3.57
CA VAL A 223 -16.45 7.73 3.62
C VAL A 223 -16.99 8.20 4.98
N ARG A 224 -18.00 7.51 5.54
CA ARG A 224 -18.53 7.80 6.87
C ARG A 224 -17.51 7.51 7.96
N LYS A 225 -16.72 6.42 7.81
CA LYS A 225 -15.62 6.12 8.75
C LYS A 225 -14.54 7.20 8.71
N ASN A 226 -14.20 7.72 7.53
CA ASN A 226 -13.25 8.82 7.37
C ASN A 226 -13.78 10.12 7.98
N LEU A 227 -15.09 10.41 7.82
CA LEU A 227 -15.73 11.56 8.46
C LEU A 227 -15.73 11.42 9.99
N ALA A 228 -16.09 10.24 10.51
CA ALA A 228 -16.06 9.97 11.94
C ALA A 228 -14.64 10.12 12.52
N LEU A 229 -13.62 9.66 11.81
CA LEU A 229 -12.22 9.86 12.18
C LEU A 229 -11.91 11.36 12.33
N VAL A 230 -12.23 12.19 11.33
CA VAL A 230 -11.93 13.62 11.35
C VAL A 230 -12.68 14.35 12.46
N VAL A 231 -13.96 14.04 12.68
CA VAL A 231 -14.77 14.59 13.77
C VAL A 231 -14.21 14.17 15.14
N GLY A 232 -13.76 12.91 15.27
CA GLY A 232 -13.08 12.42 16.47
C GLY A 232 -11.76 13.14 16.73
N LEU A 233 -10.93 13.40 15.69
CA LEU A 233 -9.69 14.18 15.83
C LEU A 233 -9.91 15.61 16.33
N GLN A 234 -11.12 16.16 16.14
CA GLN A 234 -11.54 17.46 16.70
C GLN A 234 -12.04 17.33 18.16
N GLY A 235 -12.02 16.14 18.76
CA GLY A 235 -12.49 15.88 20.12
C GLY A 235 -14.00 15.61 20.23
N ARG A 236 -14.75 15.62 19.16
CA ARG A 236 -16.21 15.45 19.11
C ARG A 236 -16.61 13.97 19.04
N TRP A 237 -16.23 13.21 20.06
CA TRP A 237 -16.32 11.75 20.08
C TRP A 237 -17.75 11.21 19.98
N SER A 238 -18.70 11.81 20.69
CA SER A 238 -20.10 11.37 20.66
C SER A 238 -20.72 11.50 19.26
N GLU A 239 -20.37 12.56 18.55
CA GLU A 239 -20.81 12.77 17.17
C GLU A 239 -20.10 11.78 16.21
N ALA A 240 -18.80 11.55 16.42
CA ALA A 240 -18.05 10.56 15.64
C ALA A 240 -18.64 9.15 15.77
N ASP A 241 -19.03 8.75 16.99
CA ASP A 241 -19.70 7.46 17.26
C ASP A 241 -21.04 7.37 16.48
N GLY A 242 -21.85 8.44 16.50
CA GLY A 242 -23.10 8.51 15.75
C GLY A 242 -22.92 8.42 14.24
N ILE A 243 -21.91 9.09 13.70
CA ILE A 243 -21.57 9.05 12.27
C ILE A 243 -21.10 7.64 11.87
N ALA A 244 -20.25 7.02 12.68
CA ALA A 244 -19.73 5.68 12.40
C ALA A 244 -20.83 4.61 12.43
N ALA A 245 -21.79 4.75 13.33
CA ALA A 245 -22.93 3.84 13.45
C ALA A 245 -23.97 4.02 12.32
N SER A 246 -24.01 5.20 11.69
CA SER A 246 -24.99 5.48 10.66
C SER A 246 -24.72 4.67 9.39
N GLY A 247 -25.64 3.74 9.05
CA GLY A 247 -25.57 2.92 7.83
C GLY A 247 -24.70 1.68 7.91
N LEU A 248 -24.32 1.26 9.12
CA LEU A 248 -23.69 -0.04 9.38
C LEU A 248 -24.60 -0.90 10.29
N PRO A 249 -24.50 -2.23 10.23
CA PRO A 249 -25.07 -3.08 11.25
C PRO A 249 -24.54 -2.67 12.64
N PRO A 250 -25.34 -2.80 13.71
CA PRO A 250 -24.98 -2.32 15.06
C PRO A 250 -23.63 -2.82 15.57
N ASP A 251 -23.15 -3.96 15.09
CA ASP A 251 -21.95 -4.65 15.56
C ASP A 251 -20.66 -4.17 14.87
N GLU A 252 -20.73 -3.43 13.75
CA GLU A 252 -19.55 -3.06 12.96
C GLU A 252 -19.07 -1.60 13.15
N GLY A 253 -19.90 -0.72 13.74
CA GLY A 253 -19.62 0.72 13.79
C GLY A 253 -18.70 1.18 14.93
N THR A 254 -18.79 0.55 16.09
CA THR A 254 -18.21 1.04 17.34
C THR A 254 -16.73 0.71 17.61
N PRO A 255 -16.14 -0.40 17.12
CA PRO A 255 -14.78 -0.76 17.48
C PRO A 255 -13.70 0.22 16.99
N HIS A 256 -13.91 0.85 15.82
CA HIS A 256 -12.88 1.72 15.22
C HIS A 256 -12.74 3.06 15.94
N VAL A 257 -13.83 3.70 16.32
CA VAL A 257 -13.79 4.99 17.03
C VAL A 257 -13.28 4.81 18.45
N ALA A 258 -13.69 3.71 19.13
CA ALA A 258 -13.18 3.37 20.45
C ALA A 258 -11.66 3.13 20.45
N HIS A 259 -11.14 2.41 19.46
CA HIS A 259 -9.70 2.19 19.29
C HIS A 259 -8.94 3.50 19.05
N LEU A 260 -9.44 4.37 18.18
CA LEU A 260 -8.84 5.69 17.92
C LEU A 260 -8.83 6.57 19.17
N ARG A 261 -9.94 6.57 19.93
CA ARG A 261 -10.00 7.30 21.22
C ARG A 261 -8.92 6.79 22.18
N GLN A 262 -8.76 5.48 22.29
CA GLN A 262 -7.74 4.88 23.15
C GLN A 262 -6.33 5.23 22.70
N MET A 263 -6.03 5.16 21.39
CA MET A 263 -4.73 5.52 20.83
C MET A 263 -4.36 6.99 21.11
N LEU A 264 -5.31 7.91 20.91
CA LEU A 264 -5.10 9.34 21.16
C LEU A 264 -4.98 9.66 22.66
N ALA A 265 -5.71 8.95 23.52
CA ALA A 265 -5.57 9.08 24.98
C ALA A 265 -4.17 8.65 25.45
N LEU A 266 -3.64 7.55 24.92
CA LEU A 266 -2.28 7.09 25.19
C LEU A 266 -1.25 8.11 24.69
N GLN A 267 -1.41 8.65 23.48
CA GLN A 267 -0.50 9.65 22.92
C GLN A 267 -0.51 10.98 23.72
N ASN A 268 -1.67 11.41 24.20
CA ASN A 268 -1.78 12.60 25.03
C ASN A 268 -1.19 12.39 26.42
N GLY A 269 -1.38 11.20 27.02
CA GLY A 269 -0.75 10.81 28.27
C GLY A 269 0.78 10.81 28.18
N TRP A 270 1.33 10.28 27.08
CA TRP A 270 2.77 10.30 26.80
C TRP A 270 3.32 11.72 26.68
N LYS A 271 2.66 12.61 25.92
CA LYS A 271 3.07 14.01 25.79
C LYS A 271 3.04 14.77 27.12
N GLN A 272 2.06 14.51 27.97
CA GLN A 272 1.98 15.11 29.29
C GLN A 272 3.12 14.63 30.21
N SER A 273 3.48 13.35 30.16
CA SER A 273 4.61 12.81 30.93
C SER A 273 5.96 13.36 30.46
N GLU A 274 6.14 13.56 29.15
CA GLU A 274 7.36 14.14 28.56
C GLU A 274 7.56 15.63 28.96
N VAL A 275 6.45 16.39 29.01
CA VAL A 275 6.45 17.78 29.48
C VAL A 275 6.74 17.86 30.99
N ALA A 276 6.28 16.91 31.78
CA ALA A 276 6.52 16.84 33.21
C ALA A 276 7.97 16.47 33.58
N VAL A 277 8.66 15.71 32.74
CA VAL A 277 10.07 15.27 32.97
C VAL A 277 11.08 16.35 32.57
N LYS A 278 10.78 17.22 31.60
CA LYS A 278 11.70 18.28 31.15
C LYS A 278 12.16 19.28 32.22
N PRO A 279 11.34 19.71 33.20
CA PRO A 279 11.81 20.62 34.25
C PRO A 279 12.75 19.99 35.28
N LEU A 280 12.71 18.67 35.52
CA LEU A 280 13.55 17.98 36.50
C LEU A 280 15.01 17.85 36.06
N VAL A 281 15.27 17.73 34.77
CA VAL A 281 16.65 17.64 34.22
C VAL A 281 17.38 19.01 34.22
N ARG A 282 16.64 20.12 34.31
CA ARG A 282 17.20 21.46 34.28
C ARG A 282 17.59 21.99 35.67
N ALA A 283 17.18 21.30 36.73
CA ALA A 283 17.47 21.70 38.13
C ALA A 283 18.74 21.09 38.71
N GLU A 284 19.34 20.08 38.08
CA GLU A 284 20.58 19.41 38.55
C GLU A 284 21.88 19.90 37.90
N GLY A 285 21.81 20.96 37.08
CA GLY A 285 22.96 21.52 36.34
C GLY A 285 23.32 22.97 36.70
N SER A 286 23.05 23.41 37.95
CA SER A 286 23.45 24.76 38.44
C SER A 286 24.39 24.66 39.60
#